data_a051c33b17b26744b0d0ee6f7f970d03
#
_entry.id   a051c33b17b26744b0d0ee6f7f970d03
#
_cell.length_a   1.000
_cell.length_b   1.000
_cell.length_c   1.000
_cell.angle_alpha   90.00
_cell.angle_beta   90.00
_cell.angle_gamma   90.00
#
_symmetry.space_group_name_H-M   'P 1'
#
loop_
_entity.id
_entity.type
_entity.pdbx_description
1 polymer ?
#
loop_
_entity_poly.entity_id
_entity_poly.type
_entity_poly.pdbx_seq_one_letter_code
_entity_poly.pdbx_strand_id
1 'polypeptide(L)'
;MAGQKLPDFAEENDWLTGSWLSSFILARQAGLKADFPREYSDWHSRPLLLLPSPLTSTDSFLVHVHTDFWEKARRYVEAGGALYASLCGDAAIPEMESLFGARLLDHVPVGEVTLKVVTAWGGLNPGDTFHYSAAGGSPRQWAATLEVRGATVIAVDQDGRPALVAHRFGKGSTLLCAYPLESYLANLPAAFDKEENTCRIYQALGNWAGVKVRFRTDQSSVEAVSLDTADHGYIVVVNHSAKSRQVRMTSALPLKSLQRLTPNDEQPVSLQGTRWELDLPPYEAAVFAWR
;
A
#
# COMPACT_ATOMS: atom_id res chain seq x y z
N MET A 1 -19.28 25.89 23.54
CA MET A 1 -18.14 25.32 24.29
C MET A 1 -17.04 25.06 23.27
N ALA A 2 -16.00 25.86 23.24
CA ALA A 2 -14.82 25.59 22.42
C ALA A 2 -14.13 24.37 23.02
N GLY A 3 -14.12 23.26 22.29
CA GLY A 3 -13.43 22.05 22.72
C GLY A 3 -11.95 22.36 22.89
N GLN A 4 -11.45 22.25 24.09
CA GLN A 4 -10.02 22.16 24.33
C GLN A 4 -9.54 20.93 23.54
N LYS A 5 -8.81 21.16 22.44
CA LYS A 5 -7.99 20.12 21.84
C LYS A 5 -6.92 19.78 22.87
N LEU A 6 -7.01 18.62 23.48
CA LEU A 6 -5.91 18.09 24.26
C LEU A 6 -4.74 17.89 23.28
N PRO A 7 -3.53 18.38 23.58
CA PRO A 7 -2.37 18.28 22.69
C PRO A 7 -2.09 16.84 22.24
N ASP A 8 -2.23 15.89 23.15
CA ASP A 8 -2.00 14.46 22.92
C ASP A 8 -3.01 13.85 21.92
N PHE A 9 -4.22 14.37 21.88
CA PHE A 9 -5.27 13.91 20.95
C PHE A 9 -5.01 14.31 19.49
N ALA A 10 -4.31 15.42 19.28
CA ALA A 10 -3.96 15.87 17.92
C ALA A 10 -2.80 15.03 17.35
N GLU A 11 -1.79 14.73 18.15
CA GLU A 11 -0.63 13.94 17.72
C GLU A 11 -1.01 12.50 17.38
N GLU A 12 -1.86 11.85 18.19
CA GLU A 12 -2.34 10.50 17.92
C GLU A 12 -3.22 10.43 16.67
N ASN A 13 -4.10 11.41 16.46
CA ASN A 13 -4.95 11.47 15.26
C ASN A 13 -4.15 11.74 13.99
N ASP A 14 -3.15 12.64 14.06
CA ASP A 14 -2.30 12.95 12.91
C ASP A 14 -1.50 11.72 12.46
N TRP A 15 -1.02 10.92 13.42
CA TRP A 15 -0.31 9.70 13.13
C TRP A 15 -1.19 8.63 12.45
N LEU A 16 -2.37 8.38 12.97
CA LEU A 16 -3.33 7.43 12.39
C LEU A 16 -3.76 7.86 10.98
N THR A 17 -4.20 9.12 10.87
CA THR A 17 -4.63 9.71 9.60
C THR A 17 -3.48 9.69 8.59
N GLY A 18 -2.26 9.96 9.04
CA GLY A 18 -1.06 9.93 8.20
C GLY A 18 -0.79 8.55 7.62
N SER A 19 -0.86 7.48 8.42
CA SER A 19 -0.63 6.10 7.94
C SER A 19 -1.67 5.67 6.91
N TRP A 20 -2.94 5.97 7.14
CA TRP A 20 -4.01 5.64 6.20
C TRP A 20 -3.92 6.43 4.91
N LEU A 21 -3.61 7.73 5.00
CA LEU A 21 -3.40 8.58 3.82
C LEU A 21 -2.20 8.09 3.01
N SER A 22 -1.08 7.76 3.66
CA SER A 22 0.10 7.21 2.98
C SER A 22 -0.23 5.89 2.29
N SER A 23 -0.96 4.99 2.96
CA SER A 23 -1.41 3.73 2.37
C SER A 23 -2.31 3.95 1.16
N PHE A 24 -3.22 4.92 1.23
CA PHE A 24 -4.07 5.30 0.11
C PHE A 24 -3.24 5.81 -1.08
N ILE A 25 -2.29 6.72 -0.84
CA ILE A 25 -1.41 7.25 -1.89
C ILE A 25 -0.61 6.10 -2.54
N LEU A 26 0.01 5.22 -1.72
CA LEU A 26 0.76 4.06 -2.21
C LEU A 26 -0.10 3.11 -3.05
N ALA A 27 -1.33 2.87 -2.62
CA ALA A 27 -2.28 2.05 -3.38
C ALA A 27 -2.58 2.69 -4.74
N ARG A 28 -2.79 4.02 -4.78
CA ARG A 28 -3.02 4.76 -6.04
C ARG A 28 -1.80 4.74 -6.95
N GLN A 29 -0.60 4.95 -6.43
CA GLN A 29 0.66 4.82 -7.17
C GLN A 29 0.88 3.40 -7.72
N ALA A 30 0.41 2.40 -7.01
CA ALA A 30 0.42 1.00 -7.45
C ALA A 30 -0.67 0.68 -8.51
N GLY A 31 -1.55 1.63 -8.83
CA GLY A 31 -2.68 1.45 -9.74
C GLY A 31 -3.86 0.68 -9.13
N LEU A 32 -3.90 0.53 -7.82
CA LEU A 32 -5.00 -0.15 -7.12
C LEU A 32 -6.19 0.78 -6.96
N LYS A 33 -7.39 0.26 -7.18
CA LYS A 33 -8.64 0.95 -6.81
C LYS A 33 -8.89 0.71 -5.32
N ALA A 34 -8.75 1.74 -4.50
CA ALA A 34 -8.90 1.65 -3.06
C ALA A 34 -10.23 2.25 -2.60
N ASP A 35 -10.89 1.59 -1.64
CA ASP A 35 -12.02 2.09 -0.87
C ASP A 35 -11.75 1.87 0.64
N PHE A 36 -12.57 2.47 1.49
CA PHE A 36 -12.43 2.39 2.94
C PHE A 36 -13.62 1.63 3.54
N PRO A 37 -13.57 0.28 3.57
CA PRO A 37 -14.65 -0.51 4.15
C PRO A 37 -14.67 -0.33 5.66
N ARG A 38 -15.88 -0.29 6.23
CA ARG A 38 -16.06 -0.30 7.69
C ARG A 38 -15.92 -1.73 8.23
N GLU A 39 -15.59 -1.87 9.52
CA GLU A 39 -15.44 -3.18 10.16
C GLU A 39 -16.68 -4.08 9.99
N TYR A 40 -17.87 -3.50 10.05
CA TYR A 40 -19.14 -4.24 9.91
C TYR A 40 -19.63 -4.41 8.47
N SER A 41 -18.94 -3.85 7.47
CA SER A 41 -19.29 -4.07 6.07
C SER A 41 -18.84 -5.45 5.56
N ASP A 42 -19.43 -5.94 4.47
CA ASP A 42 -18.96 -7.17 3.82
C ASP A 42 -17.62 -6.93 3.11
N TRP A 43 -16.64 -7.81 3.36
CA TRP A 43 -15.30 -7.76 2.75
C TRP A 43 -15.09 -8.79 1.65
N HIS A 44 -15.98 -9.76 1.47
CA HIS A 44 -15.77 -10.90 0.57
C HIS A 44 -15.60 -10.52 -0.91
N SER A 45 -16.14 -9.38 -1.31
CA SER A 45 -15.97 -8.84 -2.67
C SER A 45 -14.60 -8.18 -2.92
N ARG A 46 -13.80 -7.98 -1.88
CA ARG A 46 -12.49 -7.35 -1.95
C ARG A 46 -11.39 -8.40 -1.92
N PRO A 47 -10.53 -8.46 -2.94
CA PRO A 47 -9.45 -9.46 -2.98
C PRO A 47 -8.32 -9.16 -1.98
N LEU A 48 -8.15 -7.88 -1.58
CA LEU A 48 -7.07 -7.41 -0.71
C LEU A 48 -7.61 -6.43 0.33
N LEU A 49 -7.28 -6.65 1.59
CA LEU A 49 -7.42 -5.69 2.68
C LEU A 49 -6.05 -5.17 3.10
N LEU A 50 -5.96 -3.85 3.28
CA LEU A 50 -4.77 -3.15 3.77
C LEU A 50 -5.08 -2.60 5.17
N LEU A 51 -4.27 -2.97 6.15
CA LEU A 51 -4.35 -2.51 7.53
C LEU A 51 -3.02 -1.86 7.93
N PRO A 52 -2.79 -0.60 7.52
CA PRO A 52 -1.53 0.08 7.78
C PRO A 52 -1.45 0.54 9.24
N SER A 53 -0.44 0.05 9.94
CA SER A 53 -0.03 0.51 11.27
C SER A 53 -1.19 0.67 12.27
N PRO A 54 -2.05 -0.35 12.49
CA PRO A 54 -3.14 -0.24 13.44
C PRO A 54 -2.57 -0.11 14.85
N LEU A 55 -3.15 0.77 15.65
CA LEU A 55 -2.99 0.72 17.10
C LEU A 55 -3.95 -0.34 17.65
N THR A 56 -3.40 -1.33 18.30
CA THR A 56 -4.16 -2.46 18.86
C THR A 56 -3.96 -2.59 20.37
N SER A 57 -3.16 -1.70 20.98
CA SER A 57 -2.91 -1.70 22.41
C SER A 57 -4.17 -1.40 23.21
N THR A 58 -4.41 -2.20 24.23
CA THR A 58 -5.52 -1.99 25.17
C THR A 58 -5.29 -0.79 26.10
N ASP A 59 -4.07 -0.30 26.19
CA ASP A 59 -3.70 0.87 27.01
C ASP A 59 -3.94 2.19 26.29
N SER A 60 -4.18 2.13 24.97
CA SER A 60 -4.58 3.28 24.18
C SER A 60 -6.08 3.52 24.32
N PHE A 61 -6.50 4.73 24.64
CA PHE A 61 -7.91 5.14 24.59
C PHE A 61 -8.50 5.12 23.17
N LEU A 62 -7.64 4.92 22.17
CA LEU A 62 -7.99 4.85 20.77
C LEU A 62 -7.77 3.42 20.27
N VAL A 63 -8.81 2.62 20.38
CA VAL A 63 -8.84 1.30 19.75
C VAL A 63 -9.20 1.51 18.28
N HIS A 64 -8.21 1.34 17.40
CA HIS A 64 -8.42 1.48 15.94
C HIS A 64 -9.11 0.26 15.35
N VAL A 65 -9.00 -0.88 15.99
CA VAL A 65 -9.58 -2.15 15.58
C VAL A 65 -10.17 -2.84 16.80
N HIS A 66 -11.45 -3.15 16.74
CA HIS A 66 -12.12 -3.90 17.80
C HIS A 66 -11.67 -5.36 17.84
N THR A 67 -11.89 -6.05 18.95
CA THR A 67 -11.49 -7.45 19.12
C THR A 67 -12.11 -8.38 18.07
N ASP A 68 -13.36 -8.15 17.71
CA ASP A 68 -14.10 -8.91 16.70
C ASP A 68 -13.59 -8.67 15.26
N PHE A 69 -12.87 -7.56 15.02
CA PHE A 69 -12.18 -7.31 13.75
C PHE A 69 -11.24 -8.46 13.41
N TRP A 70 -10.42 -8.92 14.34
CA TRP A 70 -9.44 -9.97 14.09
C TRP A 70 -10.08 -11.31 13.80
N GLU A 71 -11.18 -11.65 14.46
CA GLU A 71 -11.96 -12.84 14.13
C GLU A 71 -12.56 -12.74 12.72
N LYS A 72 -13.08 -11.58 12.36
CA LYS A 72 -13.59 -11.33 11.01
C LYS A 72 -12.49 -11.37 9.96
N ALA A 73 -11.32 -10.78 10.24
CA ALA A 73 -10.16 -10.82 9.36
C ALA A 73 -9.68 -12.27 9.15
N ARG A 74 -9.65 -13.09 10.20
CA ARG A 74 -9.34 -14.51 10.12
C ARG A 74 -10.30 -15.24 9.19
N ARG A 75 -11.60 -15.06 9.35
CA ARG A 75 -12.63 -15.67 8.49
C ARG A 75 -12.50 -15.21 7.03
N TYR A 76 -12.23 -13.93 6.81
CA TYR A 76 -12.02 -13.37 5.47
C TYR A 76 -10.82 -14.02 4.78
N VAL A 77 -9.68 -14.15 5.47
CA VAL A 77 -8.49 -14.81 4.92
C VAL A 77 -8.74 -16.31 4.72
N GLU A 78 -9.37 -16.99 5.69
CA GLU A 78 -9.72 -18.42 5.58
C GLU A 78 -10.58 -18.71 4.34
N ALA A 79 -11.48 -17.79 3.99
CA ALA A 79 -12.34 -17.89 2.80
C ALA A 79 -11.61 -17.60 1.48
N GLY A 80 -10.41 -17.04 1.49
CA GLY A 80 -9.60 -16.80 0.29
C GLY A 80 -9.13 -15.35 0.10
N GLY A 81 -9.44 -14.45 1.05
CA GLY A 81 -8.97 -13.07 1.02
C GLY A 81 -7.47 -12.93 1.28
N ALA A 82 -6.89 -11.84 0.81
CA ALA A 82 -5.53 -11.44 1.14
C ALA A 82 -5.53 -10.28 2.15
N LEU A 83 -4.71 -10.35 3.19
CA LEU A 83 -4.58 -9.33 4.22
C LEU A 83 -3.14 -8.87 4.35
N TYR A 84 -2.91 -7.57 4.25
CA TYR A 84 -1.67 -6.92 4.63
C TYR A 84 -1.84 -6.18 5.95
N ALA A 85 -0.88 -6.30 6.85
CA ALA A 85 -0.76 -5.46 8.04
C ALA A 85 0.69 -5.00 8.22
N SER A 86 0.89 -3.76 8.65
CA SER A 86 2.18 -3.25 9.13
C SER A 86 2.07 -2.97 10.61
N LEU A 87 3.08 -3.37 11.38
CA LEU A 87 3.09 -3.19 12.84
C LEU A 87 3.63 -1.81 13.20
N CYS A 88 3.09 -1.24 14.25
CA CYS A 88 3.63 -0.08 14.90
C CYS A 88 3.88 -0.35 16.37
N GLY A 89 4.81 0.38 16.94
CA GLY A 89 5.41 0.31 18.26
C GLY A 89 4.81 -0.58 19.33
N ASP A 90 3.53 -0.44 19.62
CA ASP A 90 2.84 -1.20 20.67
C ASP A 90 1.75 -2.14 20.11
N ALA A 91 1.76 -2.39 18.81
CA ALA A 91 0.74 -3.21 18.18
C ALA A 91 0.78 -4.65 18.67
N ALA A 92 -0.33 -5.10 19.24
CA ALA A 92 -0.59 -6.49 19.58
C ALA A 92 -1.71 -7.04 18.69
N ILE A 93 -1.46 -8.15 18.01
CA ILE A 93 -2.46 -8.84 17.19
C ILE A 93 -2.82 -10.15 17.87
N PRO A 94 -4.05 -10.35 18.37
CA PRO A 94 -4.44 -11.54 19.12
C PRO A 94 -4.21 -12.85 18.35
N GLU A 95 -4.46 -12.86 17.04
CA GLU A 95 -4.35 -14.02 16.16
C GLU A 95 -3.04 -14.07 15.37
N MET A 96 -1.98 -13.38 15.86
CA MET A 96 -0.77 -13.14 15.07
C MET A 96 -0.09 -14.43 14.63
N GLU A 97 0.09 -15.38 15.52
CA GLU A 97 0.81 -16.62 15.19
C GLU A 97 0.01 -17.49 14.22
N SER A 98 -1.28 -17.66 14.44
CA SER A 98 -2.14 -18.46 13.56
C SER A 98 -2.36 -17.79 12.22
N LEU A 99 -2.66 -16.49 12.20
CA LEU A 99 -3.05 -15.75 11.00
C LEU A 99 -1.85 -15.35 10.15
N PHE A 100 -0.75 -14.91 10.77
CA PHE A 100 0.44 -14.40 10.06
C PHE A 100 1.63 -15.36 10.07
N GLY A 101 1.56 -16.48 10.80
CA GLY A 101 2.65 -17.44 10.88
C GLY A 101 3.92 -16.86 11.53
N ALA A 102 3.75 -15.88 12.40
CA ALA A 102 4.83 -15.20 13.08
C ALA A 102 4.41 -14.82 14.50
N ARG A 103 5.35 -14.79 15.42
CA ARG A 103 5.16 -14.39 16.80
C ARG A 103 5.95 -13.13 17.10
N LEU A 104 5.33 -12.18 17.78
CA LEU A 104 6.02 -11.02 18.31
C LEU A 104 6.89 -11.45 19.50
N LEU A 105 8.18 -11.12 19.44
CA LEU A 105 9.12 -11.37 20.53
C LEU A 105 9.31 -10.13 21.39
N ASP A 106 9.63 -9.02 20.76
CA ASP A 106 10.01 -7.78 21.44
C ASP A 106 9.88 -6.58 20.49
N HIS A 107 10.06 -5.39 21.03
CA HIS A 107 10.19 -4.15 20.30
C HIS A 107 11.61 -3.60 20.47
N VAL A 108 12.21 -3.17 19.39
CA VAL A 108 13.57 -2.59 19.39
C VAL A 108 13.54 -1.18 18.86
N PRO A 109 14.37 -0.27 19.43
CA PRO A 109 14.46 1.09 18.90
C PRO A 109 15.15 1.08 17.52
N VAL A 110 14.66 1.90 16.62
CA VAL A 110 15.20 2.07 15.27
C VAL A 110 15.31 3.54 14.91
N GLY A 111 16.34 3.90 14.15
CA GLY A 111 16.52 5.25 13.58
C GLY A 111 16.40 5.23 12.06
N GLU A 112 17.16 4.37 11.42
CA GLU A 112 17.12 4.11 9.99
C GLU A 112 16.77 2.66 9.74
N VAL A 113 15.97 2.41 8.72
CA VAL A 113 15.51 1.07 8.35
C VAL A 113 15.83 0.81 6.89
N THR A 114 16.52 -0.29 6.63
CA THR A 114 16.75 -0.79 5.29
C THR A 114 16.15 -2.18 5.18
N LEU A 115 15.12 -2.32 4.35
CA LEU A 115 14.55 -3.63 4.03
C LEU A 115 15.21 -4.17 2.77
N LYS A 116 15.65 -5.43 2.82
CA LYS A 116 16.21 -6.15 1.68
C LYS A 116 15.37 -7.38 1.37
N VAL A 117 14.86 -7.48 0.17
CA VAL A 117 14.12 -8.65 -0.31
C VAL A 117 15.09 -9.83 -0.40
N VAL A 118 14.74 -10.97 0.18
CA VAL A 118 15.51 -12.21 0.17
C VAL A 118 14.79 -13.33 -0.57
N THR A 119 13.46 -13.25 -0.70
CA THR A 119 12.65 -14.23 -1.42
C THR A 119 11.82 -13.50 -2.47
N ALA A 120 11.82 -13.99 -3.72
CA ALA A 120 10.97 -13.44 -4.78
C ALA A 120 9.48 -13.55 -4.41
N TRP A 121 8.73 -12.44 -4.51
CA TRP A 121 7.34 -12.38 -4.11
C TRP A 121 6.57 -11.25 -4.79
N GLY A 122 5.42 -11.54 -5.39
CA GLY A 122 4.51 -10.54 -5.97
C GLY A 122 5.10 -9.64 -7.07
N GLY A 123 6.31 -9.94 -7.56
CA GLY A 123 7.07 -9.11 -8.51
C GLY A 123 8.26 -8.37 -7.87
N LEU A 124 8.46 -8.51 -6.55
CA LEU A 124 9.71 -8.15 -5.89
C LEU A 124 10.75 -9.24 -6.14
N ASN A 125 12.01 -8.84 -6.32
CA ASN A 125 13.12 -9.74 -6.59
C ASN A 125 14.14 -9.71 -5.44
N PRO A 126 14.83 -10.83 -5.15
CA PRO A 126 15.93 -10.83 -4.22
C PRO A 126 16.96 -9.75 -4.59
N GLY A 127 17.33 -8.95 -3.58
CA GLY A 127 18.22 -7.80 -3.76
C GLY A 127 17.52 -6.46 -3.88
N ASP A 128 16.21 -6.40 -4.12
CA ASP A 128 15.44 -5.13 -4.01
C ASP A 128 15.58 -4.56 -2.60
N THR A 129 15.77 -3.25 -2.48
CA THR A 129 15.93 -2.55 -1.20
C THR A 129 14.97 -1.39 -1.06
N PHE A 130 14.55 -1.12 0.19
CA PHE A 130 13.70 0.00 0.58
C PHE A 130 14.32 0.66 1.81
N HIS A 131 14.36 2.00 1.82
CA HIS A 131 15.03 2.77 2.87
C HIS A 131 14.07 3.74 3.52
N TYR A 132 14.04 3.76 4.85
CA TYR A 132 13.15 4.61 5.63
C TYR A 132 13.91 5.26 6.78
N SER A 133 13.45 6.45 7.17
CA SER A 133 13.84 7.09 8.42
C SER A 133 12.69 6.99 9.42
N ALA A 134 13.00 6.47 10.62
CA ALA A 134 12.06 6.43 11.73
C ALA A 134 12.03 7.75 12.53
N ALA A 135 12.46 8.86 11.93
CA ALA A 135 12.39 10.18 12.54
C ALA A 135 10.94 10.56 12.86
N GLY A 136 10.73 11.29 13.93
CA GLY A 136 9.41 11.80 14.32
C GLY A 136 8.85 11.28 15.65
N GLY A 137 9.67 10.59 16.44
CA GLY A 137 9.31 10.18 17.80
C GLY A 137 8.53 8.87 17.93
N SER A 138 8.23 8.52 19.17
CA SER A 138 7.40 7.34 19.51
C SER A 138 5.99 7.47 18.92
N PRO A 139 5.37 6.39 18.42
CA PRO A 139 5.83 4.99 18.47
C PRO A 139 6.69 4.56 17.27
N ARG A 140 7.01 5.44 16.32
CA ARG A 140 7.72 5.15 15.07
C ARG A 140 9.15 4.66 15.25
N GLN A 141 9.78 5.07 16.35
CA GLN A 141 11.14 4.65 16.71
C GLN A 141 11.25 3.21 17.20
N TRP A 142 10.13 2.47 17.20
CA TRP A 142 10.08 1.10 17.65
C TRP A 142 9.65 0.20 16.51
N ALA A 143 10.40 -0.86 16.30
CA ALA A 143 10.06 -1.92 15.36
C ALA A 143 9.77 -3.21 16.11
N ALA A 144 8.87 -4.01 15.59
CA ALA A 144 8.59 -5.34 16.09
C ALA A 144 9.70 -6.30 15.68
N THR A 145 10.16 -7.13 16.62
CA THR A 145 10.99 -8.28 16.29
C THR A 145 10.13 -9.53 16.20
N LEU A 146 10.30 -10.28 15.11
CA LEU A 146 9.43 -11.41 14.78
C LEU A 146 10.19 -12.74 14.88
N GLU A 147 9.56 -13.74 15.51
CA GLU A 147 9.91 -15.15 15.37
C GLU A 147 9.01 -15.79 14.32
N VAL A 148 9.58 -16.34 13.26
CA VAL A 148 8.81 -16.97 12.18
C VAL A 148 8.29 -18.34 12.63
N ARG A 149 6.97 -18.56 12.52
CA ARG A 149 6.24 -19.77 12.94
C ARG A 149 5.43 -20.33 11.77
N GLY A 150 6.08 -20.62 10.66
CA GLY A 150 5.46 -21.17 9.47
C GLY A 150 5.28 -20.18 8.31
N ALA A 151 5.53 -18.89 8.53
CA ALA A 151 5.55 -17.91 7.43
C ALA A 151 6.84 -18.04 6.58
N THR A 152 6.82 -17.49 5.40
CA THR A 152 7.99 -17.33 4.53
C THR A 152 8.53 -15.91 4.70
N VAL A 153 9.83 -15.78 4.97
CA VAL A 153 10.50 -14.47 5.00
C VAL A 153 10.66 -13.94 3.59
N ILE A 154 10.05 -12.81 3.32
CA ILE A 154 10.13 -12.11 2.02
C ILE A 154 11.27 -11.10 2.04
N ALA A 155 11.37 -10.31 3.12
CA ALA A 155 12.44 -9.35 3.30
C ALA A 155 12.96 -9.38 4.73
N VAL A 156 14.22 -8.99 4.88
CA VAL A 156 14.90 -8.80 6.16
C VAL A 156 15.33 -7.34 6.31
N ASP A 157 15.56 -6.91 7.54
CA ASP A 157 16.16 -5.61 7.84
C ASP A 157 17.69 -5.64 7.67
N GLN A 158 18.36 -4.54 8.00
CA GLN A 158 19.82 -4.39 7.94
C GLN A 158 20.57 -5.33 8.90
N ASP A 159 19.89 -5.82 9.97
CA ASP A 159 20.45 -6.75 10.96
C ASP A 159 20.10 -8.22 10.64
N GLY A 160 19.42 -8.46 9.53
CA GLY A 160 18.99 -9.80 9.10
C GLY A 160 17.71 -10.30 9.79
N ARG A 161 16.98 -9.43 10.52
CA ARG A 161 15.72 -9.81 11.17
C ARG A 161 14.58 -9.87 10.16
N PRO A 162 13.61 -10.79 10.32
CA PRO A 162 12.41 -10.81 9.46
C PRO A 162 11.65 -9.48 9.48
N ALA A 163 11.50 -8.86 8.32
CA ALA A 163 10.84 -7.56 8.15
C ALA A 163 9.52 -7.65 7.40
N LEU A 164 9.46 -8.46 6.34
CA LEU A 164 8.23 -8.83 5.63
C LEU A 164 8.09 -10.34 5.68
N VAL A 165 6.97 -10.85 6.17
CA VAL A 165 6.68 -12.28 6.24
C VAL A 165 5.32 -12.59 5.62
N ALA A 166 5.27 -13.56 4.71
CA ALA A 166 4.07 -14.02 4.04
C ALA A 166 3.63 -15.38 4.60
N HIS A 167 2.33 -15.53 4.85
CA HIS A 167 1.78 -16.78 5.37
C HIS A 167 0.51 -17.17 4.62
N ARG A 168 0.30 -18.48 4.49
CA ARG A 168 -0.94 -19.04 3.99
C ARG A 168 -1.82 -19.49 5.13
N PHE A 169 -3.09 -19.04 5.12
CA PHE A 169 -4.06 -19.40 6.11
C PHE A 169 -5.39 -19.75 5.43
N GLY A 170 -5.85 -20.98 5.61
CA GLY A 170 -7.03 -21.48 4.90
C GLY A 170 -6.82 -21.41 3.38
N LYS A 171 -7.76 -20.79 2.66
CA LYS A 171 -7.67 -20.56 1.21
C LYS A 171 -6.97 -19.28 0.83
N GLY A 172 -6.79 -18.38 1.79
CA GLY A 172 -6.20 -17.06 1.60
C GLY A 172 -4.76 -16.96 2.09
N SER A 173 -4.34 -15.75 2.33
CA SER A 173 -2.96 -15.49 2.71
C SER A 173 -2.80 -14.12 3.35
N THR A 174 -1.70 -13.96 4.10
CA THR A 174 -1.38 -12.72 4.80
C THR A 174 0.05 -12.27 4.49
N LEU A 175 0.29 -10.97 4.56
CA LEU A 175 1.61 -10.37 4.62
C LEU A 175 1.68 -9.47 5.85
N LEU A 176 2.67 -9.71 6.71
CA LEU A 176 2.96 -8.88 7.86
C LEU A 176 4.25 -8.12 7.64
N CYS A 177 4.23 -6.81 7.88
CA CYS A 177 5.41 -5.96 7.96
C CYS A 177 5.71 -5.64 9.42
N ALA A 178 6.95 -5.87 9.86
CA ALA A 178 7.40 -5.56 11.22
C ALA A 178 7.61 -4.07 11.48
N TYR A 179 7.49 -3.23 10.44
CA TYR A 179 7.78 -1.80 10.44
C TYR A 179 6.58 -0.99 9.99
N PRO A 180 6.30 0.18 10.60
CA PRO A 180 5.19 1.06 10.22
C PRO A 180 5.55 1.92 9.00
N LEU A 181 5.74 1.30 7.83
CA LEU A 181 6.24 1.95 6.62
C LEU A 181 5.41 3.19 6.23
N GLU A 182 4.11 3.06 6.32
CA GLU A 182 3.16 4.12 5.98
C GLU A 182 3.28 5.31 6.94
N SER A 183 3.54 5.03 8.21
CA SER A 183 3.78 6.07 9.22
C SER A 183 5.11 6.79 9.00
N TYR A 184 6.15 6.07 8.56
CA TYR A 184 7.43 6.69 8.22
C TYR A 184 7.25 7.70 7.09
N LEU A 185 6.54 7.33 6.03
CA LEU A 185 6.28 8.21 4.89
C LEU A 185 5.39 9.39 5.25
N ALA A 186 4.38 9.20 6.10
CA ALA A 186 3.51 10.27 6.57
C ALA A 186 4.26 11.40 7.28
N ASN A 187 5.40 11.09 7.88
CA ASN A 187 6.19 12.05 8.66
C ASN A 187 7.41 12.59 7.93
N LEU A 188 7.65 12.12 6.73
CA LEU A 188 8.73 12.61 5.90
C LEU A 188 8.19 13.71 4.97
N PRO A 189 8.61 15.00 5.11
CA PRO A 189 8.16 16.05 4.22
C PRO A 189 8.44 15.70 2.76
N ALA A 190 7.44 15.88 1.91
CA ALA A 190 7.50 15.58 0.47
C ALA A 190 7.95 14.14 0.14
N ALA A 191 7.57 13.15 0.98
CA ALA A 191 7.96 11.76 0.77
C ALA A 191 7.56 11.25 -0.61
N PHE A 192 6.36 11.60 -1.06
CA PHE A 192 5.82 11.16 -2.35
C PHE A 192 6.29 11.98 -3.56
N ASP A 193 6.96 13.12 -3.33
CA ASP A 193 7.59 13.94 -4.37
C ASP A 193 9.02 13.45 -4.69
N LYS A 194 9.64 12.78 -3.75
CA LYS A 194 10.91 12.08 -3.93
C LYS A 194 10.63 10.77 -4.68
N GLU A 195 11.57 10.27 -5.43
CA GLU A 195 11.43 8.99 -6.14
C GLU A 195 11.41 7.81 -5.15
N GLU A 196 10.40 7.82 -4.30
CA GLU A 196 10.14 6.84 -3.26
C GLU A 196 9.57 5.57 -3.90
N ASN A 197 10.11 4.41 -3.56
CA ASN A 197 9.79 3.15 -4.23
C ASN A 197 8.90 2.19 -3.44
N THR A 198 8.36 2.61 -2.29
CA THR A 198 7.45 1.77 -1.46
C THR A 198 6.19 1.35 -2.22
N CYS A 199 5.76 2.12 -3.22
CA CYS A 199 4.66 1.72 -4.10
C CYS A 199 4.90 0.36 -4.77
N ARG A 200 6.15 -0.10 -4.93
CA ARG A 200 6.48 -1.46 -5.43
C ARG A 200 6.03 -2.56 -4.48
N ILE A 201 6.04 -2.32 -3.16
CA ILE A 201 5.49 -3.26 -2.17
C ILE A 201 3.97 -3.37 -2.39
N TYR A 202 3.29 -2.24 -2.62
CA TYR A 202 1.85 -2.21 -2.90
C TYR A 202 1.50 -2.84 -4.26
N GLN A 203 2.34 -2.66 -5.28
CA GLN A 203 2.20 -3.38 -6.54
C GLN A 203 2.34 -4.90 -6.34
N ALA A 204 3.30 -5.31 -5.52
CA ALA A 204 3.50 -6.71 -5.17
C ALA A 204 2.31 -7.29 -4.40
N LEU A 205 1.74 -6.52 -3.46
CA LEU A 205 0.49 -6.87 -2.74
C LEU A 205 -0.67 -7.08 -3.72
N GLY A 206 -0.87 -6.15 -4.65
CA GLY A 206 -1.92 -6.27 -5.67
C GLY A 206 -1.73 -7.49 -6.57
N ASN A 207 -0.51 -7.74 -7.05
CA ASN A 207 -0.18 -8.90 -7.89
C ASN A 207 -0.42 -10.21 -7.13
N TRP A 208 0.03 -10.28 -5.89
CA TRP A 208 -0.11 -11.45 -5.03
C TRP A 208 -1.58 -11.75 -4.68
N ALA A 209 -2.37 -10.73 -4.41
CA ALA A 209 -3.80 -10.84 -4.16
C ALA A 209 -4.63 -11.08 -5.45
N GLY A 210 -4.00 -11.13 -6.61
CA GLY A 210 -4.68 -11.33 -7.90
C GLY A 210 -5.52 -10.12 -8.35
N VAL A 211 -5.24 -8.92 -7.81
CA VAL A 211 -5.91 -7.68 -8.22
C VAL A 211 -5.55 -7.37 -9.67
N LYS A 212 -6.56 -7.24 -10.51
CA LYS A 212 -6.38 -6.92 -11.93
C LYS A 212 -6.24 -5.40 -12.09
N VAL A 213 -5.03 -4.94 -12.36
CA VAL A 213 -4.74 -3.54 -12.74
C VAL A 213 -4.70 -3.46 -14.25
N ARG A 214 -5.64 -2.71 -14.85
CA ARG A 214 -5.76 -2.63 -16.32
C ARG A 214 -4.71 -1.73 -16.95
N PHE A 215 -4.42 -0.61 -16.31
CA PHE A 215 -3.47 0.38 -16.80
C PHE A 215 -2.41 0.68 -15.74
N ARG A 216 -1.16 0.77 -16.17
CA ARG A 216 -0.02 1.10 -15.30
C ARG A 216 0.83 2.19 -15.94
N THR A 217 1.45 2.98 -15.11
CA THR A 217 2.50 3.94 -15.48
C THR A 217 3.87 3.42 -15.07
N ASP A 218 4.93 3.91 -15.69
CA ASP A 218 6.31 3.68 -15.25
C ASP A 218 6.82 4.74 -14.25
N GLN A 219 5.96 5.71 -13.89
CA GLN A 219 6.27 6.82 -13.00
C GLN A 219 5.41 6.75 -11.74
N SER A 220 6.02 6.66 -10.54
CA SER A 220 5.28 6.64 -9.27
C SER A 220 4.51 7.93 -8.98
N SER A 221 4.99 9.07 -9.48
CA SER A 221 4.32 10.36 -9.35
C SER A 221 3.15 10.57 -10.32
N VAL A 222 2.88 9.60 -11.20
CA VAL A 222 1.79 9.66 -12.17
C VAL A 222 0.77 8.58 -11.86
N GLU A 223 -0.45 9.00 -11.60
CA GLU A 223 -1.58 8.13 -11.32
C GLU A 223 -2.37 7.83 -12.59
N ALA A 224 -2.80 6.59 -12.78
CA ALA A 224 -3.73 6.19 -13.82
C ALA A 224 -4.98 5.57 -13.22
N VAL A 225 -6.12 6.18 -13.48
CA VAL A 225 -7.44 5.70 -13.03
C VAL A 225 -8.27 5.33 -14.24
N SER A 226 -8.91 4.17 -14.20
CA SER A 226 -9.82 3.76 -15.26
C SER A 226 -11.27 3.66 -14.77
N LEU A 227 -12.18 4.11 -15.61
CA LEU A 227 -13.61 3.88 -15.53
C LEU A 227 -13.96 2.92 -16.67
N ASP A 228 -14.15 1.65 -16.33
CA ASP A 228 -14.21 0.56 -17.30
C ASP A 228 -15.60 -0.05 -17.40
N THR A 229 -16.01 -0.35 -18.62
CA THR A 229 -16.98 -1.41 -18.93
C THR A 229 -16.21 -2.66 -19.46
N ALA A 230 -16.92 -3.64 -19.98
CA ALA A 230 -16.28 -4.86 -20.49
C ALA A 230 -15.35 -4.60 -21.69
N ASP A 231 -15.73 -3.68 -22.59
CA ASP A 231 -15.13 -3.50 -23.91
C ASP A 231 -14.71 -2.05 -24.23
N HIS A 232 -15.00 -1.10 -23.35
CA HIS A 232 -14.63 0.31 -23.52
C HIS A 232 -14.55 1.03 -22.17
N GLY A 233 -14.04 2.24 -22.18
CA GLY A 233 -13.99 3.08 -20.97
C GLY A 233 -13.14 4.31 -21.14
N TYR A 234 -12.85 4.92 -20.00
CA TYR A 234 -12.01 6.11 -19.91
C TYR A 234 -10.79 5.84 -19.01
N ILE A 235 -9.70 6.50 -19.32
CA ILE A 235 -8.51 6.55 -18.47
C ILE A 235 -8.27 8.02 -18.14
N VAL A 236 -8.11 8.33 -16.86
CA VAL A 236 -7.61 9.61 -16.38
C VAL A 236 -6.19 9.39 -15.88
N VAL A 237 -5.24 10.11 -16.45
CA VAL A 237 -3.82 10.07 -16.08
C VAL A 237 -3.45 11.42 -15.49
N VAL A 238 -2.94 11.44 -14.24
CA VAL A 238 -2.67 12.66 -13.49
C VAL A 238 -1.19 12.69 -13.08
N ASN A 239 -0.50 13.78 -13.39
CA ASN A 239 0.84 14.04 -12.87
C ASN A 239 0.74 14.82 -11.55
N HIS A 240 1.07 14.18 -10.44
CA HIS A 240 1.06 14.79 -9.10
C HIS A 240 2.36 15.53 -8.76
N SER A 241 3.33 15.57 -9.67
CA SER A 241 4.64 16.18 -9.39
C SER A 241 4.75 17.62 -9.93
N ALA A 242 5.64 18.39 -9.33
CA ALA A 242 6.03 19.72 -9.78
C ALA A 242 6.90 19.72 -11.06
N LYS A 243 7.16 18.55 -11.65
CA LYS A 243 8.01 18.38 -12.84
C LYS A 243 7.19 17.83 -14.01
N SER A 244 7.47 18.27 -15.22
CA SER A 244 6.97 17.58 -16.42
C SER A 244 7.46 16.14 -16.43
N ARG A 245 6.61 15.20 -16.87
CA ARG A 245 6.91 13.78 -16.94
C ARG A 245 6.64 13.25 -18.35
N GLN A 246 7.61 12.56 -18.91
CA GLN A 246 7.40 11.65 -20.02
C GLN A 246 6.99 10.30 -19.44
N VAL A 247 5.78 9.86 -19.72
CA VAL A 247 5.13 8.71 -19.08
C VAL A 247 4.92 7.62 -20.11
N ARG A 248 5.39 6.42 -19.78
CA ARG A 248 5.06 5.22 -20.51
C ARG A 248 3.89 4.53 -19.84
N MET A 249 2.80 4.43 -20.56
CA MET A 249 1.61 3.71 -20.16
C MET A 249 1.64 2.28 -20.68
N THR A 250 1.09 1.36 -19.90
CA THR A 250 0.92 -0.04 -20.30
C THR A 250 -0.50 -0.50 -19.98
N SER A 251 -1.16 -1.13 -20.95
CA SER A 251 -2.43 -1.83 -20.76
C SER A 251 -2.17 -3.32 -20.53
N ALA A 252 -2.89 -3.94 -19.61
CA ALA A 252 -2.86 -5.38 -19.39
C ALA A 252 -3.43 -6.19 -20.56
N LEU A 253 -4.26 -5.59 -21.39
CA LEU A 253 -4.90 -6.20 -22.56
C LEU A 253 -4.69 -5.30 -23.78
N PRO A 254 -4.61 -5.86 -24.99
CA PRO A 254 -4.59 -5.07 -26.22
C PRO A 254 -5.81 -4.16 -26.33
N LEU A 255 -5.60 -2.94 -26.76
CA LEU A 255 -6.66 -1.96 -27.04
C LEU A 255 -6.90 -1.91 -28.55
N LYS A 256 -8.17 -1.84 -28.96
CA LYS A 256 -8.55 -1.64 -30.36
C LYS A 256 -8.30 -0.20 -30.81
N SER A 257 -8.55 0.73 -29.92
CA SER A 257 -8.30 2.16 -30.16
C SER A 257 -8.06 2.89 -28.83
N LEU A 258 -7.33 3.98 -28.91
CA LEU A 258 -7.12 4.94 -27.84
C LEU A 258 -7.19 6.34 -28.41
N GLN A 259 -8.02 7.18 -27.80
CA GLN A 259 -8.25 8.55 -28.21
C GLN A 259 -8.03 9.48 -27.03
N ARG A 260 -7.21 10.50 -27.17
CA ARG A 260 -7.06 11.57 -26.17
C ARG A 260 -8.25 12.52 -26.25
N LEU A 261 -8.87 12.80 -25.12
CA LEU A 261 -10.06 13.67 -25.01
C LEU A 261 -9.77 15.01 -24.32
N THR A 262 -8.52 15.30 -23.99
CA THR A 262 -8.21 16.51 -23.21
C THR A 262 -8.61 17.79 -23.95
N PRO A 263 -8.88 18.88 -23.18
CA PRO A 263 -9.67 20.00 -23.68
C PRO A 263 -9.14 20.52 -25.02
N ASN A 264 -9.92 20.42 -26.04
CA ASN A 264 -9.76 20.92 -27.40
C ASN A 264 -9.02 20.03 -28.42
N ASP A 265 -8.53 18.85 -28.08
CA ASP A 265 -7.83 18.00 -29.02
C ASP A 265 -8.21 16.53 -28.92
N GLU A 266 -9.30 16.16 -29.58
CA GLU A 266 -9.59 14.75 -29.83
C GLU A 266 -8.55 14.20 -30.83
N GLN A 267 -7.48 13.60 -30.32
CA GLN A 267 -6.45 13.05 -31.16
C GLN A 267 -6.30 11.53 -30.95
N PRO A 268 -6.21 10.75 -32.04
CA PRO A 268 -5.89 9.35 -31.93
C PRO A 268 -4.46 9.19 -31.37
N VAL A 269 -4.31 8.24 -30.44
CA VAL A 269 -3.00 7.93 -29.86
C VAL A 269 -2.40 6.73 -30.56
N SER A 270 -1.16 6.84 -30.97
CA SER A 270 -0.42 5.72 -31.57
C SER A 270 -0.09 4.66 -30.52
N LEU A 271 -0.56 3.45 -30.72
CA LEU A 271 -0.33 2.30 -29.85
C LEU A 271 0.82 1.44 -30.39
N GLN A 272 1.75 1.08 -29.52
CA GLN A 272 2.77 0.07 -29.76
C GLN A 272 2.39 -1.22 -29.00
N GLY A 273 1.48 -1.99 -29.58
CA GLY A 273 0.89 -3.13 -28.91
C GLY A 273 0.01 -2.71 -27.72
N THR A 274 0.46 -2.97 -26.50
CA THR A 274 -0.22 -2.58 -25.25
C THR A 274 0.37 -1.31 -24.62
N ARG A 275 1.26 -0.57 -25.32
CA ARG A 275 2.00 0.55 -24.76
C ARG A 275 1.80 1.82 -25.57
N TRP A 276 1.85 2.95 -24.89
CA TRP A 276 1.91 4.28 -25.49
C TRP A 276 2.67 5.23 -24.56
N GLU A 277 3.09 6.35 -25.09
CA GLU A 277 3.80 7.40 -24.34
C GLU A 277 3.01 8.71 -24.41
N LEU A 278 3.13 9.50 -23.36
CA LEU A 278 2.57 10.83 -23.28
C LEU A 278 3.45 11.75 -22.44
N ASP A 279 3.45 13.03 -22.79
CA ASP A 279 4.05 14.08 -21.98
C ASP A 279 2.97 14.73 -21.13
N LEU A 280 3.23 14.81 -19.82
CA LEU A 280 2.36 15.45 -18.83
C LEU A 280 3.10 16.60 -18.16
N PRO A 281 2.67 17.85 -18.35
CA PRO A 281 3.14 18.99 -17.58
C PRO A 281 2.95 18.80 -16.07
N PRO A 282 3.60 19.67 -15.24
CA PRO A 282 3.40 19.63 -13.79
C PRO A 282 1.93 19.80 -13.40
N TYR A 283 1.43 18.94 -12.51
CA TYR A 283 0.08 19.00 -11.96
C TYR A 283 -1.06 18.97 -13.00
N GLU A 284 -0.79 18.45 -14.20
CA GLU A 284 -1.80 18.31 -15.24
C GLU A 284 -2.34 16.88 -15.35
N ALA A 285 -3.50 16.78 -15.99
CA ALA A 285 -4.17 15.53 -16.28
C ALA A 285 -4.47 15.38 -17.77
N ALA A 286 -4.48 14.14 -18.24
CA ALA A 286 -4.97 13.77 -19.56
C ALA A 286 -6.07 12.71 -19.43
N VAL A 287 -7.12 12.85 -20.27
CA VAL A 287 -8.21 11.89 -20.34
C VAL A 287 -8.18 11.19 -21.68
N PHE A 288 -8.38 9.88 -21.67
CA PHE A 288 -8.43 9.04 -22.85
C PHE A 288 -9.70 8.20 -22.86
N ALA A 289 -10.30 8.05 -24.06
CA ALA A 289 -11.27 6.99 -24.32
C ALA A 289 -10.55 5.80 -24.95
N TRP A 290 -10.90 4.59 -24.54
CA TRP A 290 -10.34 3.36 -25.09
C TRP A 290 -11.45 2.37 -25.47
N ARG A 291 -11.14 1.51 -26.43
CA ARG A 291 -11.98 0.37 -26.86
C ARG A 291 -11.13 -0.86 -27.11
#